data_b0c20163049b9a4fc7407edfa511c712
#
_entry.id   b0c20163049b9a4fc7407edfa511c712
#
_cell.length_a   1.000
_cell.length_b   1.000
_cell.length_c   1.000
_cell.angle_alpha   90.00
_cell.angle_beta   90.00
_cell.angle_gamma   90.00
#
_symmetry.space_group_name_H-M   'P 1'
#
loop_
_entity.id
_entity.type
_entity.pdbx_description
1 polymer ?
#
loop_
_entity_poly.entity_id
_entity_poly.type
_entity_poly.pdbx_seq_one_letter_code
_entity_poly.pdbx_strand_id
1 'polypeptide(L)'
;MSYQASGAKKRIYMDYSAATPVDERVLAAMMPYYTEKFGNPSSLHNAGREPRKAMEEARSKVASLFNAKRKEEIIFTSNGTESNNIGIKGVAMRMKGDGKHIITSAIEHISVLNIMKYLEKGSR
;
A
#
# COMPACT_ATOMS: atom_id res chain seq x y z
N MET A 1 19.49 -6.29 -13.19
CA MET A 1 20.85 -6.65 -12.70
C MET A 1 20.80 -8.02 -12.08
N SER A 2 21.30 -9.05 -12.75
CA SER A 2 21.52 -10.35 -12.12
C SER A 2 22.75 -10.21 -11.23
N TYR A 3 22.62 -10.34 -9.92
CA TYR A 3 23.72 -10.43 -8.98
C TYR A 3 24.51 -11.72 -9.28
N GLN A 4 25.49 -11.64 -10.13
CA GLN A 4 26.43 -12.73 -10.39
C GLN A 4 27.68 -12.51 -9.54
N ALA A 5 27.71 -13.13 -8.35
CA ALA A 5 28.97 -13.39 -7.68
C ALA A 5 29.69 -14.49 -8.47
N SER A 6 30.88 -14.20 -9.01
CA SER A 6 31.72 -15.14 -9.76
C SER A 6 31.98 -16.39 -8.92
N GLY A 7 31.62 -17.58 -9.43
CA GLY A 7 31.87 -18.87 -8.79
C GLY A 7 30.78 -19.45 -7.88
N ALA A 8 29.69 -18.71 -7.62
CA ALA A 8 28.60 -19.22 -6.81
C ALA A 8 27.59 -20.05 -7.63
N LYS A 9 27.12 -21.18 -7.09
CA LYS A 9 26.01 -21.94 -7.67
C LYS A 9 24.83 -20.99 -7.93
N LYS A 10 24.24 -21.05 -9.14
CA LYS A 10 23.05 -20.26 -9.50
C LYS A 10 21.94 -20.53 -8.48
N ARG A 11 21.59 -19.54 -7.67
CA ARG A 11 20.46 -19.63 -6.75
C ARG A 11 19.17 -19.43 -7.53
N ILE A 12 18.23 -20.34 -7.36
CA ILE A 12 16.88 -20.23 -7.92
C ILE A 12 15.97 -19.73 -6.80
N TYR A 13 15.40 -18.54 -6.99
CA TYR A 13 14.42 -17.98 -6.06
C TYR A 13 13.02 -18.44 -6.50
N MET A 14 12.29 -19.10 -5.62
CA MET A 14 10.99 -19.73 -5.92
C MET A 14 9.86 -19.19 -5.02
N ASP A 15 10.02 -18.04 -4.40
CA ASP A 15 9.05 -17.50 -3.45
C ASP A 15 8.56 -16.10 -3.88
N TYR A 16 8.14 -15.98 -5.14
CA TYR A 16 7.59 -14.73 -5.68
C TYR A 16 6.26 -14.34 -5.03
N SER A 17 5.60 -15.23 -4.31
CA SER A 17 4.41 -14.90 -3.52
C SER A 17 4.75 -14.06 -2.29
N ALA A 18 5.94 -14.20 -1.73
CA ALA A 18 6.39 -13.41 -0.60
C ALA A 18 6.96 -12.04 -1.02
N ALA A 19 7.85 -12.03 -2.03
CA ALA A 19 8.45 -10.80 -2.54
C ALA A 19 8.98 -10.98 -3.95
N THR A 20 8.97 -9.91 -4.73
CA THR A 20 9.53 -9.86 -6.08
C THR A 20 10.57 -8.76 -6.19
N PRO A 21 11.55 -8.87 -7.12
CA PRO A 21 12.41 -7.74 -7.46
C PRO A 21 11.55 -6.55 -7.96
N VAL A 22 12.02 -5.35 -7.70
CA VAL A 22 11.41 -4.15 -8.29
C VAL A 22 11.77 -4.12 -9.79
N ASP A 23 10.78 -3.86 -10.64
CA ASP A 23 11.00 -3.65 -12.08
C ASP A 23 11.95 -2.47 -12.31
N GLU A 24 12.94 -2.62 -13.19
CA GLU A 24 13.95 -1.59 -13.42
C GLU A 24 13.35 -0.25 -13.89
N ARG A 25 12.25 -0.29 -14.65
CA ARG A 25 11.52 0.91 -15.09
C ARG A 25 10.87 1.63 -13.91
N VAL A 26 10.36 0.86 -12.95
CA VAL A 26 9.78 1.41 -11.71
C VAL A 26 10.88 2.01 -10.86
N LEU A 27 11.99 1.30 -10.67
CA LEU A 27 13.15 1.82 -9.93
C LEU A 27 13.66 3.12 -10.53
N ALA A 28 13.84 3.18 -11.85
CA ALA A 28 14.28 4.39 -12.54
C ALA A 28 13.30 5.58 -12.33
N ALA A 29 11.99 5.32 -12.33
CA ALA A 29 10.98 6.34 -12.07
C ALA A 29 10.98 6.82 -10.61
N MET A 30 11.38 5.98 -9.65
CA MET A 30 11.46 6.33 -8.23
C MET A 30 12.72 7.12 -7.86
N MET A 31 13.85 6.82 -8.53
CA MET A 31 15.16 7.38 -8.16
C MET A 31 15.21 8.90 -8.00
N PRO A 32 14.59 9.72 -8.87
CA PRO A 32 14.62 11.18 -8.71
C PRO A 32 14.00 11.66 -7.38
N TYR A 33 13.04 10.92 -6.82
CA TYR A 33 12.39 11.29 -5.54
C TYR A 33 13.25 10.97 -4.32
N TYR A 34 14.32 10.20 -4.46
CA TYR A 34 15.28 9.96 -3.39
C TYR A 34 16.43 10.95 -3.38
N THR A 35 16.74 11.56 -4.52
CA THR A 35 17.98 12.35 -4.69
C THR A 35 17.75 13.81 -5.05
N GLU A 36 16.73 14.11 -5.85
CA GLU A 36 16.50 15.45 -6.43
C GLU A 36 15.18 16.07 -5.94
N LYS A 37 14.09 15.28 -5.96
CA LYS A 37 12.72 15.72 -5.68
C LYS A 37 12.23 15.23 -4.31
N PHE A 38 13.10 15.24 -3.33
CA PHE A 38 12.91 14.64 -1.99
C PHE A 38 12.12 15.50 -1.01
N GLY A 39 11.64 16.68 -1.42
CA GLY A 39 10.95 17.61 -0.54
C GLY A 39 9.70 17.02 0.09
N ASN A 40 9.36 17.50 1.29
CA ASN A 40 8.13 17.08 1.98
C ASN A 40 6.89 17.58 1.22
N PRO A 41 5.99 16.69 0.76
CA PRO A 41 4.78 17.10 0.03
C PRO A 41 3.84 18.02 0.83
N SER A 42 3.96 18.06 2.15
CA SER A 42 3.15 18.95 3.01
C SER A 42 3.70 20.38 3.10
N SER A 43 4.93 20.62 2.64
CA SER A 43 5.54 21.94 2.66
C SER A 43 4.93 22.87 1.62
N LEU A 44 4.81 24.17 1.96
CA LEU A 44 4.21 25.19 1.09
C LEU A 44 5.19 25.78 0.07
N HIS A 45 6.49 25.62 0.27
CA HIS A 45 7.54 26.11 -0.62
C HIS A 45 7.73 25.20 -1.87
N ASN A 46 8.48 25.68 -2.85
CA ASN A 46 8.62 25.00 -4.16
C ASN A 46 9.12 23.56 -4.05
N ALA A 47 10.09 23.26 -3.18
CA ALA A 47 10.61 21.92 -3.02
C ALA A 47 9.56 20.89 -2.52
N GLY A 48 8.48 21.34 -1.85
CA GLY A 48 7.36 20.47 -1.46
C GLY A 48 6.27 20.37 -2.53
N ARG A 49 6.15 21.36 -3.41
CA ARG A 49 5.10 21.38 -4.44
C ARG A 49 5.31 20.29 -5.50
N GLU A 50 6.56 20.07 -5.91
CA GLU A 50 6.88 19.08 -6.95
C GLU A 50 6.53 17.64 -6.52
N PRO A 51 7.00 17.12 -5.36
CA PRO A 51 6.60 15.79 -4.90
C PRO A 51 5.10 15.70 -4.60
N ARG A 52 4.45 16.77 -4.12
CA ARG A 52 2.98 16.81 -3.98
C ARG A 52 2.28 16.58 -5.33
N LYS A 53 2.70 17.30 -6.37
CA LYS A 53 2.13 17.14 -7.71
C LYS A 53 2.30 15.72 -8.22
N ALA A 54 3.49 15.13 -8.06
CA ALA A 54 3.76 13.74 -8.44
C ALA A 54 2.87 12.73 -7.70
N MET A 55 2.68 12.91 -6.38
CA MET A 55 1.75 12.09 -5.60
C MET A 55 0.30 12.18 -6.11
N GLU A 56 -0.18 13.38 -6.44
CA GLU A 56 -1.53 13.57 -6.93
C GLU A 56 -1.72 13.00 -8.35
N GLU A 57 -0.72 13.10 -9.20
CA GLU A 57 -0.70 12.47 -10.52
C GLU A 57 -0.73 10.93 -10.40
N ALA A 58 0.08 10.37 -9.50
CA ALA A 58 0.07 8.93 -9.22
C ALA A 58 -1.29 8.47 -8.69
N ARG A 59 -1.88 9.23 -7.76
CA ARG A 59 -3.23 8.99 -7.22
C ARG A 59 -4.28 8.95 -8.33
N SER A 60 -4.24 9.92 -9.23
CA SER A 60 -5.17 10.01 -10.37
C SER A 60 -5.02 8.81 -11.31
N LYS A 61 -3.77 8.36 -11.58
CA LYS A 61 -3.51 7.18 -12.41
C LYS A 61 -4.06 5.91 -11.77
N VAL A 62 -3.84 5.72 -10.46
CA VAL A 62 -4.39 4.58 -9.72
C VAL A 62 -5.92 4.62 -9.70
N ALA A 63 -6.51 5.79 -9.47
CA ALA A 63 -7.97 5.96 -9.52
C ALA A 63 -8.55 5.55 -10.88
N SER A 64 -7.92 5.97 -11.97
CA SER A 64 -8.33 5.59 -13.33
C SER A 64 -8.20 4.08 -13.57
N LEU A 65 -7.14 3.45 -13.06
CA LEU A 65 -6.92 2.00 -13.19
C LEU A 65 -8.03 1.18 -12.52
N PHE A 66 -8.54 1.64 -11.39
CA PHE A 66 -9.60 0.99 -10.62
C PHE A 66 -11.01 1.52 -10.95
N ASN A 67 -11.16 2.40 -11.94
CA ASN A 67 -12.45 3.06 -12.27
C ASN A 67 -13.08 3.76 -11.05
N ALA A 68 -12.27 4.31 -10.15
CA ALA A 68 -12.76 5.10 -9.04
C ALA A 68 -13.41 6.39 -9.54
N LYS A 69 -14.53 6.77 -8.94
CA LYS A 69 -15.27 7.99 -9.34
C LYS A 69 -14.48 9.26 -9.02
N ARG A 70 -13.70 9.24 -7.97
CA ARG A 70 -12.89 10.36 -7.50
C ARG A 70 -11.52 9.87 -7.06
N LYS A 71 -10.49 10.66 -7.29
CA LYS A 71 -9.11 10.33 -6.87
C LYS A 71 -8.94 10.23 -5.34
N GLU A 72 -9.79 10.92 -4.58
CA GLU A 72 -9.81 10.91 -3.11
C GLU A 72 -10.24 9.54 -2.53
N GLU A 73 -10.82 8.66 -3.34
CA GLU A 73 -11.11 7.28 -2.96
C GLU A 73 -9.84 6.40 -2.85
N ILE A 74 -8.73 6.89 -3.43
CA ILE A 74 -7.42 6.22 -3.32
C ILE A 74 -6.66 6.77 -2.13
N ILE A 75 -6.37 5.90 -1.17
CA ILE A 75 -5.59 6.23 0.03
C ILE A 75 -4.27 5.49 -0.02
N PHE A 76 -3.16 6.23 -0.07
CA PHE A 76 -1.84 5.64 0.06
C PHE A 76 -1.52 5.35 1.53
N THR A 77 -1.01 4.16 1.78
CA THR A 77 -0.62 3.68 3.12
C THR A 77 0.82 3.20 3.09
N SER A 78 1.42 2.99 4.25
CA SER A 78 2.79 2.50 4.36
C SER A 78 2.94 1.03 3.94
N ASN A 79 1.88 0.23 4.10
CA ASN A 79 1.89 -1.20 3.81
C ASN A 79 0.48 -1.81 3.82
N GLY A 80 0.37 -3.08 3.40
CA GLY A 80 -0.90 -3.81 3.36
C GLY A 80 -1.56 -3.99 4.73
N THR A 81 -0.78 -4.10 5.82
CA THR A 81 -1.35 -4.20 7.18
C THR A 81 -2.09 -2.93 7.56
N GLU A 82 -1.53 -1.77 7.25
CA GLU A 82 -2.21 -0.48 7.47
C GLU A 82 -3.45 -0.36 6.59
N SER A 83 -3.36 -0.73 5.31
CA SER A 83 -4.50 -0.74 4.39
C SER A 83 -5.65 -1.60 4.94
N ASN A 84 -5.36 -2.82 5.40
CA ASN A 84 -6.34 -3.71 5.99
C ASN A 84 -6.98 -3.11 7.26
N ASN A 85 -6.18 -2.45 8.11
CA ASN A 85 -6.71 -1.79 9.31
C ASN A 85 -7.65 -0.63 8.97
N ILE A 86 -7.24 0.25 8.05
CA ILE A 86 -8.05 1.40 7.64
C ILE A 86 -9.33 0.90 6.96
N GLY A 87 -9.24 -0.01 5.99
CA GLY A 87 -10.38 -0.51 5.24
C GLY A 87 -11.38 -1.25 6.13
N ILE A 88 -10.94 -2.29 6.80
CA ILE A 88 -11.83 -3.19 7.55
C ILE A 88 -12.38 -2.48 8.80
N LYS A 89 -11.54 -1.86 9.62
CA LYS A 89 -12.01 -1.15 10.82
C LYS A 89 -12.85 0.06 10.45
N GLY A 90 -12.46 0.81 9.42
CA GLY A 90 -13.21 1.99 8.96
C GLY A 90 -14.64 1.62 8.55
N VAL A 91 -14.80 0.59 7.73
CA VAL A 91 -16.11 0.09 7.31
C VAL A 91 -16.90 -0.45 8.52
N ALA A 92 -16.30 -1.30 9.34
CA ALA A 92 -16.96 -1.89 10.50
C ALA A 92 -17.47 -0.81 11.49
N MET A 93 -16.65 0.21 11.77
CA MET A 93 -17.03 1.31 12.65
C MET A 93 -18.12 2.19 12.02
N ARG A 94 -18.04 2.48 10.74
CA ARG A 94 -19.03 3.29 10.01
C ARG A 94 -20.39 2.62 9.95
N MET A 95 -20.42 1.30 9.78
CA MET A 95 -21.64 0.51 9.61
C MET A 95 -22.15 -0.11 10.92
N LYS A 96 -21.59 0.24 12.07
CA LYS A 96 -21.96 -0.33 13.38
C LYS A 96 -23.46 -0.20 13.71
N GLY A 97 -24.12 0.84 13.20
CA GLY A 97 -25.57 1.05 13.34
C GLY A 97 -26.41 0.16 12.43
N ASP A 98 -25.87 -0.30 11.31
CA ASP A 98 -26.59 -1.04 10.27
C ASP A 98 -26.43 -2.56 10.41
N GLY A 99 -25.38 -3.01 11.11
CA GLY A 99 -25.12 -4.43 11.35
C GLY A 99 -23.94 -4.68 12.28
N LYS A 100 -23.90 -5.91 12.82
CA LYS A 100 -22.85 -6.33 13.77
C LYS A 100 -22.15 -7.63 13.33
N HIS A 101 -22.43 -8.10 12.12
CA HIS A 101 -21.85 -9.36 11.61
C HIS A 101 -20.77 -9.07 10.58
N ILE A 102 -19.62 -9.72 10.75
CA ILE A 102 -18.52 -9.71 9.79
C ILE A 102 -18.13 -11.15 9.49
N ILE A 103 -18.08 -11.52 8.23
CA ILE A 103 -17.68 -12.85 7.78
C ILE A 103 -16.27 -12.76 7.22
N THR A 104 -15.40 -13.67 7.64
CA THR A 104 -14.01 -13.77 7.17
C THR A 104 -13.58 -15.23 7.04
N SER A 105 -12.51 -15.48 6.30
CA SER A 105 -11.91 -16.81 6.21
C SER A 105 -11.00 -17.11 7.40
N ALA A 106 -10.91 -18.38 7.81
CA ALA A 106 -9.97 -18.82 8.85
C ALA A 106 -8.50 -18.84 8.38
N ILE A 107 -8.27 -18.80 7.06
CA ILE A 107 -6.95 -18.87 6.44
C ILE A 107 -6.47 -17.51 5.93
N GLU A 108 -7.07 -16.42 6.41
CA GLU A 108 -6.66 -15.05 6.05
C GLU A 108 -5.25 -14.71 6.56
N HIS A 109 -4.66 -13.69 5.93
CA HIS A 109 -3.41 -13.14 6.43
C HIS A 109 -3.57 -12.64 7.88
N ILE A 110 -2.53 -12.77 8.69
CA ILE A 110 -2.54 -12.42 10.12
C ILE A 110 -3.02 -10.99 10.41
N SER A 111 -2.76 -10.04 9.50
CA SER A 111 -3.25 -8.66 9.63
C SER A 111 -4.77 -8.56 9.59
N VAL A 112 -5.45 -9.43 8.83
CA VAL A 112 -6.92 -9.51 8.77
C VAL A 112 -7.45 -10.22 10.03
N LEU A 113 -6.90 -11.39 10.37
CA LEU A 113 -7.33 -12.17 11.54
C LEU A 113 -7.24 -11.37 12.84
N ASN A 114 -6.18 -10.59 13.02
CA ASN A 114 -6.01 -9.76 14.21
C ASN A 114 -7.07 -8.64 14.29
N ILE A 115 -7.46 -8.08 13.14
CA ILE A 115 -8.54 -7.08 13.10
C ILE A 115 -9.87 -7.72 13.49
N MET A 116 -10.18 -8.92 13.00
CA MET A 116 -11.40 -9.64 13.35
C MET A 116 -11.48 -9.91 14.85
N LYS A 117 -10.39 -10.43 15.45
CA LYS A 117 -10.29 -10.63 16.91
C LYS A 117 -10.46 -9.33 17.71
N TYR A 118 -9.95 -8.23 17.20
CA TYR A 118 -10.12 -6.92 17.84
C TYR A 118 -11.59 -6.45 17.79
N LEU A 119 -12.23 -6.57 16.64
CA LEU A 119 -13.64 -6.16 16.47
C LEU A 119 -14.59 -7.05 17.27
N GLU A 120 -14.32 -8.35 17.36
CA GLU A 120 -15.09 -9.28 18.21
C GLU A 120 -15.06 -8.88 19.68
N LYS A 121 -13.89 -8.50 20.21
CA LYS A 121 -13.75 -8.02 21.61
C LYS A 121 -14.46 -6.70 21.87
N GLY A 122 -14.47 -5.79 20.90
CA GLY A 122 -15.12 -4.48 21.01
C GLY A 122 -16.64 -4.49 20.81
N SER A 123 -17.21 -5.66 20.48
CA SER A 123 -18.65 -5.85 20.32
C SER A 123 -19.33 -6.45 21.58
N ARG A 124 -18.57 -6.77 22.60
CA ARG A 124 -19.05 -7.14 23.95
C ARG A 124 -19.09 -5.89 24.81
#